data_0ae16005b5e36271075881caa1317b9c
#
_entry.id   0ae16005b5e36271075881caa1317b9c
#
_cell.length_a   1.000
_cell.length_b   1.000
_cell.length_c   1.000
_cell.angle_alpha   90.00
_cell.angle_beta   90.00
_cell.angle_gamma   90.00
#
_symmetry.space_group_name_H-M   'P 1'
#
loop_
_entity.id
_entity.type
_entity.pdbx_description
1 polymer ?
#
loop_
_entity_poly.entity_id
_entity_poly.type
_entity_poly.pdbx_seq_one_letter_code
_entity_poly.pdbx_strand_id
1 'polypeptide(L)'
;MVSCRAFGDDLPRLRLWFSVALSTIDLPPPNRVLYVLAYAFRSPILELPKRVFAMNSALKLLDQYRLHGNRARDISQRLSTGLGAIDELVQGGFPRGAISEIVGPDSSGRTTLLHRLIAAGTFNQELCAYVDACDTFDPLSAAQAGVTLSQLLWIRCNGNLEHALKAVDHLLHAGGFGVVALDLCQVSARDWQRTPISYWHRFRLSLENTNTILAIVDKEPIARSCTSLRLEMKRIDECWSGSPGFVLLRGMRIEAGSSKPLRFSQASIKATAIEGGM
;
A
#
# COMPACT_ATOMS: atom_id res chain seq x y z
N MET A 1 -10.19 18.73 -7.82
CA MET A 1 -10.65 18.00 -9.03
C MET A 1 -9.83 18.46 -10.23
N VAL A 2 -9.00 17.63 -10.80
CA VAL A 2 -8.18 17.96 -11.97
C VAL A 2 -8.53 17.00 -13.10
N SER A 3 -8.96 17.55 -14.23
CA SER A 3 -9.27 16.79 -15.44
C SER A 3 -8.11 16.95 -16.43
N CYS A 4 -7.43 15.86 -16.78
CA CYS A 4 -6.42 15.87 -17.85
C CYS A 4 -7.08 15.65 -19.21
N ARG A 5 -7.05 16.66 -20.09
CA ARG A 5 -7.21 16.48 -21.53
C ARG A 5 -5.81 16.29 -22.14
N ALA A 6 -5.55 15.12 -22.70
CA ALA A 6 -4.45 14.95 -23.63
C ALA A 6 -4.90 15.38 -25.04
N PHE A 7 -4.14 16.23 -25.69
CA PHE A 7 -4.32 16.64 -27.08
C PHE A 7 -3.95 15.46 -28.01
N GLY A 8 -4.77 15.22 -29.01
CA GLY A 8 -4.52 14.28 -30.09
C GLY A 8 -5.83 13.71 -30.63
N ASP A 9 -6.33 14.31 -31.74
CA ASP A 9 -7.49 13.82 -32.49
C ASP A 9 -7.16 12.52 -33.20
N ASP A 10 -8.22 11.68 -33.32
CA ASP A 10 -8.34 10.41 -34.03
C ASP A 10 -8.08 9.15 -33.21
N LEU A 11 -9.14 8.76 -32.47
CA LEU A 11 -9.65 7.38 -32.35
C LEU A 11 -10.93 7.38 -31.47
N PRO A 12 -12.07 6.90 -31.95
CA PRO A 12 -13.29 6.81 -31.14
C PRO A 12 -13.27 5.51 -30.36
N ARG A 13 -12.93 5.53 -29.11
CA ARG A 13 -13.36 4.57 -28.07
C ARG A 13 -12.68 4.82 -26.74
N LEU A 14 -13.51 5.05 -25.70
CA LEU A 14 -13.21 5.02 -24.26
C LEU A 14 -12.27 6.12 -23.73
N ARG A 15 -12.78 7.34 -23.64
CA ARG A 15 -12.22 8.36 -22.76
C ARG A 15 -12.63 8.07 -21.31
N LEU A 16 -11.78 7.42 -20.56
CA LEU A 16 -11.88 7.35 -19.10
C LEU A 16 -11.21 8.60 -18.53
N TRP A 17 -11.99 9.43 -17.85
CA TRP A 17 -11.52 10.63 -17.19
C TRP A 17 -11.13 10.28 -15.74
N PHE A 18 -9.89 10.47 -15.37
CA PHE A 18 -9.48 10.47 -13.97
C PHE A 18 -9.56 11.90 -13.45
N SER A 19 -10.34 12.12 -12.41
CA SER A 19 -10.31 13.35 -11.62
C SER A 19 -9.46 13.10 -10.39
N VAL A 20 -8.35 13.79 -10.28
CA VAL A 20 -7.44 13.71 -9.12
C VAL A 20 -7.67 14.96 -8.27
N ALA A 21 -8.19 14.79 -7.06
CA ALA A 21 -8.25 15.86 -6.08
C ALA A 21 -7.10 15.67 -5.06
N LEU A 22 -6.24 16.65 -4.96
CA LEU A 22 -5.24 16.73 -3.90
C LEU A 22 -5.88 17.46 -2.72
N SER A 23 -5.98 16.80 -1.60
CA SER A 23 -6.34 17.43 -0.34
C SER A 23 -5.33 17.04 0.74
N THR A 24 -5.03 17.98 1.59
CA THR A 24 -4.23 17.75 2.80
C THR A 24 -5.19 17.60 3.96
N ILE A 25 -5.08 16.51 4.74
CA ILE A 25 -5.71 16.48 6.05
C ILE A 25 -4.84 17.35 6.95
N ASP A 26 -5.42 18.40 7.53
CA ASP A 26 -4.76 19.20 8.56
C ASP A 26 -4.66 18.37 9.84
N LEU A 27 -3.60 17.57 9.90
CA LEU A 27 -3.12 17.00 11.15
C LEU A 27 -2.05 17.95 11.70
N PRO A 28 -1.90 18.03 13.04
CA PRO A 28 -0.85 18.86 13.63
C PRO A 28 0.52 18.45 13.09
N PRO A 29 1.43 19.41 12.82
CA PRO A 29 2.76 19.09 12.33
C PRO A 29 3.51 18.17 13.34
N PRO A 30 4.22 17.09 12.89
CA PRO A 30 4.74 16.87 11.55
C PRO A 30 3.90 15.94 10.65
N ASN A 31 2.63 15.67 10.95
CA ASN A 31 1.84 14.58 10.39
C ASN A 31 0.95 14.99 9.20
N ARG A 32 1.39 15.87 8.33
CA ARG A 32 0.63 16.17 7.10
C ARG A 32 0.67 15.01 6.13
N VAL A 33 -0.49 14.47 5.76
CA VAL A 33 -0.65 13.43 4.73
C VAL A 33 -0.97 14.09 3.40
N LEU A 34 -0.22 13.77 2.37
CA LEU A 34 -0.60 14.10 1.00
C LEU A 34 -1.46 12.95 0.48
N TYR A 35 -2.73 13.18 0.23
CA TYR A 35 -3.57 12.17 -0.39
C TYR A 35 -4.19 12.66 -1.70
N VAL A 36 -4.31 11.72 -2.61
CA VAL A 36 -4.92 11.93 -3.91
C VAL A 36 -6.23 11.17 -3.94
N LEU A 37 -7.34 11.90 -4.06
CA LEU A 37 -8.65 11.30 -4.29
C LEU A 37 -8.82 11.05 -5.79
N ALA A 38 -8.76 9.79 -6.21
CA ALA A 38 -9.10 9.40 -7.57
C ALA A 38 -10.60 9.17 -7.67
N TYR A 39 -11.33 10.16 -8.17
CA TYR A 39 -12.76 10.03 -8.47
C TYR A 39 -12.99 9.72 -9.95
N ALA A 40 -13.71 8.65 -10.25
CA ALA A 40 -14.37 8.48 -11.54
C ALA A 40 -15.69 9.24 -11.50
N PHE A 41 -15.76 10.44 -12.07
CA PHE A 41 -17.00 11.22 -12.16
C PHE A 41 -17.48 11.29 -13.60
N ARG A 42 -18.73 10.90 -13.78
CA ARG A 42 -19.58 11.29 -14.89
C ARG A 42 -20.32 12.57 -14.44
N SER A 43 -19.70 13.72 -14.59
CA SER A 43 -20.45 15.00 -14.53
C SER A 43 -19.64 16.17 -15.07
N PRO A 44 -20.24 17.07 -15.86
CA PRO A 44 -19.55 18.22 -16.41
C PRO A 44 -19.62 19.40 -15.42
N ILE A 45 -18.61 20.27 -15.51
CA ILE A 45 -18.54 21.61 -14.92
C ILE A 45 -18.03 21.67 -13.47
N LEU A 46 -16.75 22.02 -13.32
CA LEU A 46 -16.24 22.91 -12.25
C LEU A 46 -14.78 23.35 -12.53
N GLU A 47 -14.61 24.62 -12.65
CA GLU A 47 -13.47 25.54 -12.64
C GLU A 47 -12.01 25.02 -12.81
N LEU A 48 -11.45 25.30 -13.96
CA LEU A 48 -10.12 24.92 -14.45
C LEU A 48 -8.88 25.43 -13.66
N PRO A 49 -8.81 26.62 -13.02
CA PRO A 49 -7.55 27.14 -12.52
C PRO A 49 -7.00 26.46 -11.25
N LYS A 50 -7.87 25.99 -10.36
CA LYS A 50 -7.43 25.32 -9.11
C LYS A 50 -6.90 23.89 -9.34
N ARG A 51 -7.27 23.30 -10.48
CA ARG A 51 -6.94 21.91 -10.86
C ARG A 51 -5.50 21.80 -11.38
N VAL A 52 -5.04 22.76 -12.17
CA VAL A 52 -3.69 22.79 -12.75
C VAL A 52 -2.63 23.02 -11.66
N PHE A 53 -2.94 23.84 -10.66
CA PHE A 53 -2.02 24.15 -9.57
C PHE A 53 -1.72 22.93 -8.68
N ALA A 54 -2.74 22.13 -8.37
CA ALA A 54 -2.60 20.94 -7.54
C ALA A 54 -1.81 19.81 -8.24
N MET A 55 -2.03 19.63 -9.55
CA MET A 55 -1.29 18.63 -10.35
C MET A 55 0.19 19.04 -10.50
N ASN A 56 0.47 20.31 -10.74
CA ASN A 56 1.84 20.80 -10.82
C ASN A 56 2.58 20.68 -9.48
N SER A 57 1.89 20.79 -8.35
CA SER A 57 2.48 20.61 -7.02
C SER A 57 2.80 19.15 -6.74
N ALA A 58 1.94 18.21 -7.13
CA ALA A 58 2.21 16.77 -7.01
C ALA A 58 3.34 16.31 -7.93
N LEU A 59 3.35 16.79 -9.18
CA LEU A 59 4.43 16.51 -10.13
C LEU A 59 5.76 17.10 -9.66
N LYS A 60 5.77 18.33 -9.11
CA LYS A 60 6.98 18.92 -8.52
C LYS A 60 7.48 18.15 -7.32
N LEU A 61 6.60 17.65 -6.46
CA LEU A 61 6.96 16.75 -5.36
C LEU A 61 7.57 15.45 -5.89
N LEU A 62 6.94 14.80 -6.85
CA LEU A 62 7.46 13.58 -7.48
C LEU A 62 8.81 13.84 -8.16
N ASP A 63 8.99 14.96 -8.84
CA ASP A 63 10.28 15.34 -9.45
C ASP A 63 11.33 15.65 -8.39
N GLN A 64 10.96 16.31 -7.30
CA GLN A 64 11.86 16.60 -6.19
C GLN A 64 12.35 15.30 -5.52
N TYR A 65 11.47 14.32 -5.34
CA TYR A 65 11.84 12.98 -4.83
C TYR A 65 12.65 12.17 -5.85
N ARG A 66 12.34 12.25 -7.15
CA ARG A 66 13.16 11.65 -8.22
C ARG A 66 14.59 12.18 -8.23
N LEU A 67 14.80 13.47 -8.08
CA LEU A 67 16.13 14.10 -8.05
C LEU A 67 16.94 13.68 -6.81
N HIS A 68 16.27 13.38 -5.68
CA HIS A 68 16.93 12.91 -4.45
C HIS A 68 17.12 11.39 -4.43
N GLY A 69 16.27 10.62 -5.16
CA GLY A 69 16.31 9.15 -5.24
C GLY A 69 17.38 8.57 -6.15
N ASN A 70 17.96 9.39 -7.04
CA ASN A 70 18.95 8.95 -8.03
C ASN A 70 20.41 8.91 -7.54
N ARG A 71 20.66 9.11 -6.25
CA ARG A 71 21.96 8.67 -5.69
C ARG A 71 21.93 7.14 -5.65
N ALA A 72 22.87 6.51 -6.35
CA ALA A 72 23.16 5.09 -6.24
C ALA A 72 23.43 4.76 -4.76
N ARG A 73 22.38 4.54 -3.97
CA ARG A 73 22.46 3.90 -2.67
C ARG A 73 22.66 2.43 -2.99
N ASP A 74 23.56 1.81 -2.29
CA ASP A 74 23.68 0.35 -2.25
C ASP A 74 22.40 -0.17 -1.56
N ILE A 75 21.32 -0.27 -2.36
CA ILE A 75 20.01 -0.62 -1.85
C ILE A 75 20.02 -2.13 -1.73
N SER A 76 19.95 -2.61 -0.49
CA SER A 76 19.74 -4.02 -0.20
C SER A 76 18.66 -4.59 -1.13
N GLN A 77 18.87 -5.78 -1.68
CA GLN A 77 17.87 -6.47 -2.51
C GLN A 77 16.58 -6.78 -1.74
N ARG A 78 16.56 -6.55 -0.44
CA ARG A 78 15.42 -6.78 0.45
C ARG A 78 15.20 -5.59 1.39
N LEU A 79 13.95 -5.37 1.75
CA LEU A 79 13.56 -4.38 2.75
C LEU A 79 13.13 -5.10 4.03
N SER A 80 13.90 -4.92 5.09
CA SER A 80 13.58 -5.43 6.43
C SER A 80 12.36 -4.70 6.97
N THR A 81 11.46 -5.41 7.65
CA THR A 81 10.29 -4.84 8.33
C THR A 81 10.62 -4.30 9.72
N GLY A 82 11.80 -4.62 10.24
CA GLY A 82 12.19 -4.37 11.62
C GLY A 82 11.53 -5.31 12.63
N LEU A 83 10.83 -6.34 12.16
CA LEU A 83 10.28 -7.43 12.97
C LEU A 83 11.18 -8.65 12.78
N GLY A 84 12.14 -8.87 13.71
CA GLY A 84 13.18 -9.90 13.57
C GLY A 84 12.63 -11.26 13.18
N ALA A 85 11.57 -11.74 13.84
CA ALA A 85 10.95 -13.03 13.54
C ALA A 85 10.40 -13.12 12.10
N ILE A 86 9.83 -12.03 11.56
CA ILE A 86 9.37 -11.99 10.16
C ILE A 86 10.58 -11.93 9.23
N ASP A 87 11.54 -11.05 9.52
CA ASP A 87 12.71 -10.86 8.66
C ASP A 87 13.54 -12.14 8.55
N GLU A 88 13.68 -12.91 9.63
CA GLU A 88 14.30 -14.25 9.62
C GLU A 88 13.51 -15.22 8.74
N LEU A 89 12.18 -15.29 8.91
CA LEU A 89 11.31 -16.14 8.11
C LEU A 89 11.46 -15.86 6.60
N VAL A 90 11.57 -14.58 6.22
CA VAL A 90 11.67 -14.14 4.82
C VAL A 90 13.11 -13.88 4.37
N GLN A 91 14.13 -14.32 5.14
CA GLN A 91 15.55 -14.20 4.81
C GLN A 91 16.04 -12.75 4.62
N GLY A 92 15.72 -11.90 5.57
CA GLY A 92 16.22 -10.52 5.63
C GLY A 92 15.23 -9.46 5.15
N GLY A 93 13.98 -9.83 4.84
CA GLY A 93 12.93 -8.87 4.50
C GLY A 93 12.22 -9.14 3.18
N PHE A 94 11.40 -8.21 2.75
CA PHE A 94 10.62 -8.30 1.51
C PHE A 94 11.50 -8.07 0.27
N PRO A 95 11.39 -8.92 -0.79
CA PRO A 95 12.21 -8.78 -1.99
C PRO A 95 11.82 -7.54 -2.79
N ARG A 96 12.81 -6.76 -3.19
CA ARG A 96 12.62 -5.61 -4.10
C ARG A 96 12.47 -6.09 -5.54
N GLY A 97 11.84 -5.28 -6.38
CA GLY A 97 11.56 -5.62 -7.76
C GLY A 97 10.55 -6.75 -7.94
N ALA A 98 9.70 -6.99 -6.93
CA ALA A 98 8.84 -8.16 -6.90
C ALA A 98 7.48 -7.89 -6.27
N ILE A 99 6.53 -8.79 -6.56
CA ILE A 99 5.22 -8.84 -5.91
C ILE A 99 5.32 -9.68 -4.65
N SER A 100 4.86 -9.14 -3.53
CA SER A 100 4.72 -9.83 -2.25
C SER A 100 3.27 -9.80 -1.80
N GLU A 101 2.75 -10.93 -1.32
CA GLU A 101 1.40 -11.04 -0.77
C GLU A 101 1.43 -11.29 0.74
N ILE A 102 0.60 -10.59 1.46
CA ILE A 102 0.33 -10.78 2.89
C ILE A 102 -1.13 -11.20 3.00
N VAL A 103 -1.38 -12.47 3.27
CA VAL A 103 -2.72 -13.06 3.28
C VAL A 103 -3.11 -13.63 4.64
N GLY A 104 -4.40 -13.76 4.89
CA GLY A 104 -4.93 -14.34 6.12
C GLY A 104 -6.32 -13.82 6.46
N PRO A 105 -6.98 -14.35 7.49
CA PRO A 105 -8.31 -13.91 7.91
C PRO A 105 -8.28 -12.53 8.54
N ASP A 106 -9.45 -11.97 8.82
CA ASP A 106 -9.57 -10.69 9.53
C ASP A 106 -8.91 -10.77 10.92
N SER A 107 -8.35 -9.64 11.34
CA SER A 107 -7.60 -9.54 12.60
C SER A 107 -6.36 -10.46 12.72
N SER A 108 -5.79 -10.89 11.61
CA SER A 108 -4.56 -11.70 11.58
C SER A 108 -3.27 -10.86 11.64
N GLY A 109 -3.36 -9.54 11.69
CA GLY A 109 -2.20 -8.64 11.73
C GLY A 109 -1.64 -8.25 10.36
N ARG A 110 -2.32 -8.59 9.26
CA ARG A 110 -1.91 -8.25 7.88
C ARG A 110 -1.63 -6.76 7.70
N THR A 111 -2.58 -5.90 8.07
CA THR A 111 -2.47 -4.44 7.95
C THR A 111 -1.33 -3.90 8.82
N THR A 112 -1.15 -4.45 10.02
CA THR A 112 -0.04 -4.07 10.90
C THR A 112 1.32 -4.39 10.25
N LEU A 113 1.45 -5.57 9.64
CA LEU A 113 2.68 -5.94 8.92
C LEU A 113 2.90 -5.04 7.69
N LEU A 114 1.83 -4.72 6.93
CA LEU A 114 1.92 -3.79 5.82
C LEU A 114 2.37 -2.40 6.27
N HIS A 115 1.81 -1.87 7.36
CA HIS A 115 2.23 -0.59 7.93
C HIS A 115 3.70 -0.62 8.38
N ARG A 116 4.17 -1.72 8.97
CA ARG A 116 5.60 -1.89 9.33
C ARG A 116 6.51 -1.89 8.11
N LEU A 117 6.10 -2.54 7.02
CA LEU A 117 6.84 -2.52 5.75
C LEU A 117 6.92 -1.10 5.16
N ILE A 118 5.79 -0.36 5.16
CA ILE A 118 5.76 1.03 4.70
C ILE A 118 6.60 1.93 5.63
N ALA A 119 6.52 1.71 6.95
CA ALA A 119 7.32 2.44 7.93
C ALA A 119 8.83 2.26 7.66
N ALA A 120 9.26 1.04 7.35
CA ALA A 120 10.65 0.77 6.99
C ALA A 120 11.07 1.50 5.69
N GLY A 121 10.22 1.53 4.67
CA GLY A 121 10.47 2.29 3.44
C GLY A 121 10.58 3.79 3.71
N THR A 122 9.62 4.35 4.43
CA THR A 122 9.61 5.79 4.75
C THR A 122 10.75 6.18 5.71
N PHE A 123 11.14 5.30 6.63
CA PHE A 123 12.33 5.50 7.47
C PHE A 123 13.62 5.60 6.63
N ASN A 124 13.72 4.81 5.58
CA ASN A 124 14.81 4.88 4.59
C ASN A 124 14.71 6.09 3.64
N GLN A 125 13.82 7.03 3.92
CA GLN A 125 13.59 8.22 3.08
C GLN A 125 13.12 7.87 1.66
N GLU A 126 12.39 6.75 1.53
CA GLU A 126 11.79 6.34 0.27
C GLU A 126 10.34 6.83 0.21
N LEU A 127 9.91 7.29 -0.96
CA LEU A 127 8.50 7.59 -1.21
C LEU A 127 7.74 6.27 -1.26
N CYS A 128 6.65 6.18 -0.51
CA CYS A 128 5.76 5.02 -0.52
C CYS A 128 4.36 5.42 -1.00
N ALA A 129 3.62 4.46 -1.53
CA ALA A 129 2.23 4.66 -1.93
C ALA A 129 1.31 3.63 -1.27
N TYR A 130 0.11 4.06 -0.89
CA TYR A 130 -0.95 3.20 -0.38
C TYR A 130 -2.18 3.34 -1.27
N VAL A 131 -2.47 2.29 -2.03
CA VAL A 131 -3.66 2.20 -2.88
C VAL A 131 -4.76 1.50 -2.09
N ASP A 132 -5.71 2.28 -1.64
CA ASP A 132 -6.82 1.89 -0.80
C ASP A 132 -8.05 1.59 -1.65
N ALA A 133 -8.31 0.32 -1.89
CA ALA A 133 -9.42 -0.07 -2.74
C ALA A 133 -10.79 0.23 -2.10
N CYS A 134 -10.89 0.12 -0.77
CA CYS A 134 -12.18 0.15 -0.06
C CYS A 134 -12.31 1.25 1.00
N ASP A 135 -11.38 2.21 1.03
CA ASP A 135 -11.37 3.31 2.01
C ASP A 135 -11.23 2.84 3.47
N THR A 136 -10.33 1.89 3.69
CA THR A 136 -10.08 1.26 5.01
C THR A 136 -8.81 1.77 5.70
N PHE A 137 -7.99 2.56 5.01
CA PHE A 137 -6.76 3.09 5.57
C PHE A 137 -7.01 4.10 6.67
N ASP A 138 -6.38 3.88 7.82
CA ASP A 138 -6.36 4.83 8.93
C ASP A 138 -4.97 5.46 9.10
N PRO A 139 -4.82 6.75 8.75
CA PRO A 139 -3.55 7.45 8.86
C PRO A 139 -2.98 7.49 10.29
N LEU A 140 -3.85 7.52 11.31
CA LEU A 140 -3.41 7.58 12.69
C LEU A 140 -2.75 6.26 13.10
N SER A 141 -3.38 5.13 12.82
CA SER A 141 -2.79 3.80 13.05
C SER A 141 -1.50 3.59 12.27
N ALA A 142 -1.41 4.10 11.03
CA ALA A 142 -0.20 4.03 10.23
C ALA A 142 0.94 4.85 10.87
N ALA A 143 0.66 6.07 11.34
CA ALA A 143 1.63 6.89 12.05
C ALA A 143 2.11 6.22 13.35
N GLN A 144 1.22 5.61 14.12
CA GLN A 144 1.55 4.85 15.33
C GLN A 144 2.42 3.63 15.02
N ALA A 145 2.26 3.01 13.84
CA ALA A 145 3.13 1.95 13.37
C ALA A 145 4.52 2.44 12.89
N GLY A 146 4.75 3.76 12.87
CA GLY A 146 6.02 4.38 12.50
C GLY A 146 6.08 4.88 11.05
N VAL A 147 4.97 4.92 10.33
CA VAL A 147 4.94 5.46 8.96
C VAL A 147 5.13 6.97 8.97
N THR A 148 6.10 7.46 8.20
CA THR A 148 6.28 8.90 7.95
C THR A 148 5.28 9.36 6.91
N LEU A 149 4.13 9.90 7.35
CA LEU A 149 3.00 10.22 6.49
C LEU A 149 3.34 11.26 5.40
N SER A 150 4.30 12.14 5.61
CA SER A 150 4.77 13.10 4.60
C SER A 150 5.47 12.44 3.41
N GLN A 151 5.85 11.17 3.53
CA GLN A 151 6.45 10.35 2.46
C GLN A 151 5.48 9.29 1.94
N LEU A 152 4.21 9.35 2.35
CA LEU A 152 3.18 8.42 1.92
C LEU A 152 2.18 9.10 0.99
N LEU A 153 2.04 8.55 -0.21
CA LEU A 153 0.98 8.91 -1.15
C LEU A 153 -0.21 7.99 -0.93
N TRP A 154 -1.32 8.51 -0.44
CA TRP A 154 -2.55 7.74 -0.26
C TRP A 154 -3.53 7.96 -1.41
N ILE A 155 -3.93 6.88 -2.09
CA ILE A 155 -4.85 6.87 -3.23
C ILE A 155 -6.11 6.12 -2.84
N ARG A 156 -7.22 6.82 -2.73
CA ARG A 156 -8.53 6.26 -2.39
C ARG A 156 -9.30 5.89 -3.66
N CYS A 157 -9.79 4.65 -3.72
CA CYS A 157 -10.47 4.11 -4.91
C CYS A 157 -11.98 3.91 -4.73
N ASN A 158 -12.53 4.22 -3.56
CA ASN A 158 -13.98 4.21 -3.25
C ASN A 158 -14.67 2.88 -3.64
N GLY A 159 -14.11 1.75 -3.29
CA GLY A 159 -14.65 0.42 -3.59
C GLY A 159 -14.47 -0.04 -5.04
N ASN A 160 -13.72 0.70 -5.86
CA ASN A 160 -13.55 0.37 -7.28
C ASN A 160 -12.20 -0.32 -7.53
N LEU A 161 -12.23 -1.65 -7.70
CA LEU A 161 -11.05 -2.46 -7.96
C LEU A 161 -10.33 -2.07 -9.26
N GLU A 162 -11.06 -1.73 -10.32
CA GLU A 162 -10.44 -1.33 -11.59
C GLU A 162 -9.62 -0.05 -11.43
N HIS A 163 -10.11 0.91 -10.64
CA HIS A 163 -9.36 2.12 -10.31
C HIS A 163 -8.11 1.80 -9.49
N ALA A 164 -8.22 0.90 -8.53
CA ALA A 164 -7.07 0.47 -7.72
C ALA A 164 -5.98 -0.17 -8.60
N LEU A 165 -6.35 -1.08 -9.51
CA LEU A 165 -5.40 -1.71 -10.43
C LEU A 165 -4.77 -0.71 -11.40
N LYS A 166 -5.54 0.25 -11.92
CA LYS A 166 -5.01 1.33 -12.77
C LYS A 166 -4.07 2.25 -11.99
N ALA A 167 -4.40 2.58 -10.74
CA ALA A 167 -3.52 3.37 -9.89
C ALA A 167 -2.17 2.68 -9.66
N VAL A 168 -2.20 1.38 -9.33
CA VAL A 168 -0.96 0.58 -9.21
C VAL A 168 -0.17 0.61 -10.51
N ASP A 169 -0.82 0.39 -11.65
CA ASP A 169 -0.16 0.42 -12.97
C ASP A 169 0.57 1.74 -13.21
N HIS A 170 -0.10 2.86 -12.95
CA HIS A 170 0.50 4.19 -13.09
C HIS A 170 1.67 4.43 -12.13
N LEU A 171 1.55 3.98 -10.87
CA LEU A 171 2.63 4.13 -9.88
C LEU A 171 3.87 3.31 -10.28
N LEU A 172 3.69 2.08 -10.73
CA LEU A 172 4.79 1.22 -11.15
C LEU A 172 5.50 1.78 -12.40
N HIS A 173 4.75 2.32 -13.36
CA HIS A 173 5.33 2.97 -14.54
C HIS A 173 6.00 4.32 -14.22
N ALA A 174 5.45 5.09 -13.29
CA ALA A 174 6.07 6.33 -12.83
C ALA A 174 7.41 6.07 -12.14
N GLY A 175 7.53 4.96 -11.42
CA GLY A 175 8.74 4.58 -10.67
C GLY A 175 9.04 5.51 -9.48
N GLY A 176 10.17 5.27 -8.81
CA GLY A 176 10.63 6.11 -7.69
C GLY A 176 10.01 5.78 -6.33
N PHE A 177 9.17 4.75 -6.25
CA PHE A 177 8.59 4.29 -5.00
C PHE A 177 9.41 3.14 -4.40
N GLY A 178 9.62 3.16 -3.08
CA GLY A 178 10.19 2.03 -2.34
C GLY A 178 9.16 0.92 -2.12
N VAL A 179 7.96 1.31 -1.68
CA VAL A 179 6.82 0.39 -1.46
C VAL A 179 5.57 0.96 -2.11
N VAL A 180 4.89 0.16 -2.91
CA VAL A 180 3.52 0.38 -3.37
C VAL A 180 2.64 -0.67 -2.70
N ALA A 181 1.80 -0.24 -1.78
CA ALA A 181 0.85 -1.10 -1.08
C ALA A 181 -0.48 -1.11 -1.83
N LEU A 182 -1.07 -2.28 -2.01
CA LEU A 182 -2.42 -2.47 -2.56
C LEU A 182 -3.27 -3.21 -1.53
N ASP A 183 -4.22 -2.50 -0.92
CA ASP A 183 -5.13 -3.07 0.06
C ASP A 183 -6.45 -3.48 -0.60
N LEU A 184 -6.71 -4.79 -0.58
CA LEU A 184 -7.88 -5.43 -1.15
C LEU A 184 -8.75 -6.15 -0.10
N CYS A 185 -8.46 -5.96 1.20
CA CYS A 185 -9.06 -6.74 2.29
C CYS A 185 -10.59 -6.72 2.34
N GLN A 186 -11.23 -5.70 1.80
CA GLN A 186 -12.69 -5.56 1.75
C GLN A 186 -13.26 -5.74 0.33
N VAL A 187 -12.42 -6.04 -0.65
CA VAL A 187 -12.87 -6.33 -2.02
C VAL A 187 -13.53 -7.71 -2.05
N SER A 188 -14.66 -7.82 -2.74
CA SER A 188 -15.36 -9.10 -2.83
C SER A 188 -14.55 -10.12 -3.66
N ALA A 189 -14.58 -11.39 -3.25
CA ALA A 189 -13.91 -12.46 -3.99
C ALA A 189 -14.38 -12.55 -5.47
N ARG A 190 -15.64 -12.18 -5.74
CA ARG A 190 -16.19 -12.16 -7.11
C ARG A 190 -15.52 -11.12 -7.99
N ASP A 191 -15.16 -9.95 -7.42
CA ASP A 191 -14.60 -8.84 -8.20
C ASP A 191 -13.15 -9.12 -8.57
N TRP A 192 -12.31 -9.60 -7.63
CA TRP A 192 -10.93 -9.90 -7.96
C TRP A 192 -10.78 -11.18 -8.80
N GLN A 193 -11.69 -12.17 -8.69
CA GLN A 193 -11.70 -13.37 -9.56
C GLN A 193 -11.90 -13.02 -11.03
N ARG A 194 -12.60 -11.93 -11.32
CA ARG A 194 -12.80 -11.39 -12.68
C ARG A 194 -11.58 -10.63 -13.20
N THR A 195 -10.62 -10.33 -12.34
CA THR A 195 -9.42 -9.62 -12.75
C THR A 195 -8.56 -10.50 -13.66
N PRO A 196 -8.29 -10.07 -14.92
CA PRO A 196 -7.46 -10.83 -15.82
C PRO A 196 -6.06 -11.04 -15.25
N ILE A 197 -5.52 -12.24 -15.35
CA ILE A 197 -4.18 -12.59 -14.88
C ILE A 197 -3.10 -11.72 -15.53
N SER A 198 -3.38 -11.15 -16.70
CA SER A 198 -2.50 -10.24 -17.43
C SER A 198 -2.11 -8.99 -16.63
N TYR A 199 -2.96 -8.51 -15.70
CA TYR A 199 -2.59 -7.42 -14.80
C TYR A 199 -1.40 -7.78 -13.92
N TRP A 200 -1.42 -8.97 -13.30
CA TRP A 200 -0.35 -9.45 -12.42
C TRP A 200 0.95 -9.70 -13.20
N HIS A 201 0.87 -10.25 -14.41
CA HIS A 201 2.03 -10.39 -15.28
C HIS A 201 2.62 -9.03 -15.67
N ARG A 202 1.78 -8.05 -16.01
CA ARG A 202 2.23 -6.69 -16.33
C ARG A 202 2.90 -6.02 -15.14
N PHE A 203 2.31 -6.12 -13.94
CA PHE A 203 2.92 -5.58 -12.72
C PHE A 203 4.27 -6.24 -12.42
N ARG A 204 4.37 -7.56 -12.58
CA ARG A 204 5.64 -8.26 -12.41
C ARG A 204 6.70 -7.73 -13.37
N LEU A 205 6.36 -7.59 -14.65
CA LEU A 205 7.29 -7.05 -15.66
C LEU A 205 7.69 -5.60 -15.36
N SER A 206 6.75 -4.76 -14.92
CA SER A 206 7.04 -3.37 -14.55
C SER A 206 7.93 -3.24 -13.30
N LEU A 207 7.95 -4.26 -12.45
CA LEU A 207 8.81 -4.30 -11.26
C LEU A 207 10.21 -4.81 -11.57
N GLU A 208 10.41 -5.59 -12.64
CA GLU A 208 11.71 -6.14 -12.99
C GLU A 208 12.74 -5.00 -13.13
N ASN A 209 13.91 -5.18 -12.52
CA ASN A 209 14.99 -4.19 -12.48
C ASN A 209 14.65 -2.87 -11.75
N THR A 210 13.63 -2.86 -10.92
CA THR A 210 13.29 -1.74 -10.03
C THR A 210 13.60 -2.08 -8.57
N ASN A 211 13.64 -1.05 -7.71
CA ASN A 211 13.74 -1.24 -6.26
C ASN A 211 12.37 -1.21 -5.57
N THR A 212 11.28 -1.15 -6.34
CA THR A 212 9.93 -1.06 -5.80
C THR A 212 9.42 -2.42 -5.35
N ILE A 213 8.80 -2.47 -4.19
CA ILE A 213 8.04 -3.63 -3.70
C ILE A 213 6.56 -3.36 -3.97
N LEU A 214 5.88 -4.25 -4.68
CA LEU A 214 4.41 -4.26 -4.70
C LEU A 214 3.93 -5.21 -3.60
N ALA A 215 3.42 -4.64 -2.51
CA ALA A 215 2.86 -5.40 -1.38
C ALA A 215 1.33 -5.44 -1.50
N ILE A 216 0.77 -6.63 -1.64
CA ILE A 216 -0.67 -6.86 -1.77
C ILE A 216 -1.18 -7.46 -0.47
N VAL A 217 -2.27 -6.91 0.07
CA VAL A 217 -2.93 -7.44 1.27
C VAL A 217 -4.34 -7.86 0.91
N ASP A 218 -4.66 -9.13 1.22
CA ASP A 218 -6.00 -9.68 1.03
C ASP A 218 -6.26 -10.85 2.01
N LYS A 219 -7.48 -11.39 1.99
CA LYS A 219 -7.85 -12.60 2.74
C LYS A 219 -7.24 -13.85 2.11
N GLU A 220 -7.17 -13.89 0.81
CA GLU A 220 -6.73 -15.04 -0.01
C GLU A 220 -5.66 -14.64 -1.03
N PRO A 221 -4.86 -15.59 -1.51
CA PRO A 221 -3.88 -15.35 -2.56
C PRO A 221 -4.52 -14.99 -3.89
N ILE A 222 -4.11 -13.87 -4.53
CA ILE A 222 -4.71 -13.38 -5.76
C ILE A 222 -3.73 -13.29 -6.94
N ALA A 223 -2.46 -12.96 -6.70
CA ALA A 223 -1.46 -12.77 -7.77
C ALA A 223 -0.87 -14.10 -8.28
N ARG A 224 -1.34 -15.24 -7.78
CA ARG A 224 -1.05 -16.61 -8.27
C ARG A 224 0.46 -16.86 -8.45
N SER A 225 0.90 -17.16 -9.69
CA SER A 225 2.30 -17.45 -10.01
C SER A 225 3.18 -16.20 -10.05
N CYS A 226 2.61 -15.01 -10.16
CA CYS A 226 3.35 -13.76 -10.27
C CYS A 226 3.99 -13.29 -8.96
N THR A 227 3.53 -13.82 -7.82
CA THR A 227 4.05 -13.52 -6.49
C THR A 227 5.42 -14.17 -6.27
N SER A 228 6.38 -13.41 -5.75
CA SER A 228 7.71 -13.92 -5.33
C SER A 228 7.75 -14.31 -3.86
N LEU A 229 7.01 -13.58 -3.02
CA LEU A 229 6.88 -13.85 -1.58
C LEU A 229 5.40 -13.87 -1.19
N ARG A 230 4.98 -14.93 -0.47
CA ARG A 230 3.65 -14.98 0.15
C ARG A 230 3.78 -15.36 1.61
N LEU A 231 3.28 -14.48 2.46
CA LEU A 231 3.14 -14.69 3.89
C LEU A 231 1.69 -14.96 4.24
N GLU A 232 1.46 -16.06 4.94
CA GLU A 232 0.16 -16.41 5.50
C GLU A 232 0.16 -16.06 6.98
N MET A 233 -0.76 -15.16 7.36
CA MET A 233 -0.88 -14.63 8.71
C MET A 233 -2.07 -15.27 9.41
N LYS A 234 -1.87 -15.71 10.65
CA LYS A 234 -2.93 -16.33 11.45
C LYS A 234 -2.88 -15.82 12.88
N ARG A 235 -4.02 -15.40 13.41
CA ARG A 235 -4.17 -15.14 14.83
C ARG A 235 -4.26 -16.47 15.57
N ILE A 236 -3.42 -16.66 16.57
CA ILE A 236 -3.38 -17.89 17.39
C ILE A 236 -4.12 -17.67 18.71
N ASP A 237 -3.88 -16.54 19.35
CA ASP A 237 -4.32 -16.31 20.73
C ASP A 237 -4.53 -14.81 20.99
N GLU A 238 -5.42 -14.49 21.91
CA GLU A 238 -5.78 -13.14 22.32
C GLU A 238 -5.49 -12.96 23.80
N CYS A 239 -4.88 -11.86 24.16
CA CYS A 239 -4.57 -11.51 25.53
C CYS A 239 -5.57 -10.45 26.01
N TRP A 240 -6.48 -10.86 26.88
CA TRP A 240 -7.47 -9.97 27.46
C TRP A 240 -7.14 -9.66 28.93
N SER A 241 -7.50 -8.47 29.41
CA SER A 241 -7.43 -8.11 30.83
C SER A 241 -8.68 -7.34 31.24
N GLY A 242 -9.01 -7.40 32.53
CA GLY A 242 -10.17 -6.70 33.09
C GLY A 242 -11.07 -7.63 33.91
N SER A 243 -12.17 -7.07 34.42
CA SER A 243 -13.21 -7.75 35.17
C SER A 243 -14.37 -8.16 34.26
N PRO A 244 -15.22 -9.13 34.62
CA PRO A 244 -16.42 -9.44 33.87
C PRO A 244 -17.25 -8.18 33.59
N GLY A 245 -17.54 -7.92 32.31
CA GLY A 245 -18.22 -6.71 31.83
C GLY A 245 -17.31 -5.53 31.42
N PHE A 246 -16.01 -5.57 31.76
CA PHE A 246 -15.01 -4.54 31.39
C PHE A 246 -13.71 -5.23 30.94
N VAL A 247 -13.73 -5.84 29.77
CA VAL A 247 -12.60 -6.60 29.23
C VAL A 247 -11.92 -5.78 28.14
N LEU A 248 -10.59 -5.61 28.26
CA LEU A 248 -9.76 -4.89 27.28
C LEU A 248 -8.81 -5.85 26.59
N LEU A 249 -8.74 -5.76 25.27
CA LEU A 249 -7.72 -6.47 24.49
C LEU A 249 -6.36 -5.83 24.76
N ARG A 250 -5.43 -6.60 25.34
CA ARG A 250 -4.05 -6.16 25.63
C ARG A 250 -3.08 -6.53 24.54
N GLY A 251 -3.42 -7.52 23.75
CA GLY A 251 -2.57 -7.97 22.65
C GLY A 251 -3.05 -9.25 22.04
N MET A 252 -2.32 -9.70 21.05
CA MET A 252 -2.59 -10.97 20.37
C MET A 252 -1.28 -11.64 19.96
N ARG A 253 -1.32 -12.97 19.86
CA ARG A 253 -0.25 -13.74 19.25
C ARG A 253 -0.62 -14.06 17.82
N ILE A 254 0.28 -13.72 16.92
CA ILE A 254 0.14 -13.92 15.49
C ILE A 254 1.22 -14.89 15.04
N GLU A 255 0.84 -15.82 14.22
CA GLU A 255 1.75 -16.72 13.53
C GLU A 255 1.81 -16.36 12.07
N ALA A 256 3.00 -16.30 11.51
CA ALA A 256 3.25 -16.09 10.09
C ALA A 256 4.02 -17.27 9.52
N GLY A 257 3.54 -17.77 8.39
CA GLY A 257 4.20 -18.81 7.60
C GLY A 257 4.49 -18.31 6.20
N SER A 258 5.58 -18.80 5.57
CA SER A 258 5.84 -18.52 4.17
C SER A 258 5.34 -19.68 3.31
N SER A 259 4.32 -19.43 2.48
CA SER A 259 3.82 -20.42 1.53
C SER A 259 4.43 -20.26 0.14
N LYS A 260 5.13 -19.13 -0.10
CA LYS A 260 5.91 -18.93 -1.32
C LYS A 260 7.12 -18.01 -1.06
N PRO A 261 8.36 -18.50 -1.16
CA PRO A 261 8.71 -19.92 -1.26
C PRO A 261 8.20 -20.68 -0.05
N LEU A 262 7.83 -21.94 -0.24
CA LEU A 262 7.37 -22.81 0.86
C LEU A 262 8.47 -23.00 1.89
N ARG A 263 8.16 -22.69 3.15
CA ARG A 263 9.06 -22.86 4.29
C ARG A 263 8.32 -23.58 5.42
N PHE A 264 8.99 -24.52 6.04
CA PHE A 264 8.44 -25.24 7.18
C PHE A 264 8.57 -24.46 8.50
N SER A 265 9.40 -23.39 8.53
CA SER A 265 9.50 -22.51 9.70
C SER A 265 8.33 -21.54 9.75
N GLN A 266 7.89 -21.27 10.98
CA GLN A 266 6.85 -20.28 11.28
C GLN A 266 7.44 -19.23 12.20
N ALA A 267 7.02 -17.98 12.03
CA ALA A 267 7.35 -16.88 12.91
C ALA A 267 6.18 -16.59 13.85
N SER A 268 6.45 -16.50 15.15
CA SER A 268 5.46 -16.08 16.14
C SER A 268 5.74 -14.64 16.56
N ILE A 269 4.72 -13.78 16.48
CA ILE A 269 4.80 -12.37 16.82
C ILE A 269 3.79 -12.09 17.91
N LYS A 270 4.22 -11.35 18.94
CA LYS A 270 3.33 -10.80 19.95
C LYS A 270 3.03 -9.33 19.58
N ALA A 271 1.79 -9.05 19.19
CA ALA A 271 1.29 -7.70 19.02
C ALA A 271 0.66 -7.24 20.35
N THR A 272 1.09 -6.10 20.86
CA THR A 272 0.49 -5.46 22.04
C THR A 272 -0.41 -4.32 21.59
N ALA A 273 -1.56 -4.16 22.25
CA ALA A 273 -2.40 -2.98 22.05
C ALA A 273 -1.65 -1.74 22.54
N ILE A 274 -1.67 -0.68 21.73
CA ILE A 274 -1.12 0.61 22.13
C ILE A 274 -2.13 1.24 23.10
N GLU A 275 -1.74 1.49 24.34
CA GLU A 275 -2.54 2.30 25.23
C GLU A 275 -2.52 3.72 24.67
N GLY A 276 -3.69 4.18 24.19
CA GLY A 276 -3.84 5.57 23.78
C GLY A 276 -3.57 6.46 24.99
N GLY A 277 -2.45 7.15 24.99
CA GLY A 277 -2.22 8.24 25.92
C GLY A 277 -3.29 9.30 25.67
N MET A 278 -4.09 9.57 26.70
CA MET A 278 -5.00 10.73 26.75
C MET A 278 -4.18 12.01 26.76
#